data_c04cb8e63a1f9406c2ec0d495ec2c956
#
_entry.id   c04cb8e63a1f9406c2ec0d495ec2c956
#
_cell.length_a   1.000
_cell.length_b   1.000
_cell.length_c   1.000
_cell.angle_alpha   90.00
_cell.angle_beta   90.00
_cell.angle_gamma   90.00
#
_symmetry.space_group_name_H-M   'P 1'
#
loop_
_entity.id
_entity.type
_entity.pdbx_description
1 polymer ?
#
loop_
_entity_poly.entity_id
_entity_poly.type
_entity_poly.pdbx_seq_one_letter_code
_entity_poly.pdbx_strand_id
1 'polypeptide(L)'
;MKQSIDLDLSKIDGGAVQEKFAHEMEKVLENVLDRNTDPTKKRSVTITVDIIPNKDRDMLILASQCKSKLVPREETETKVLFGRNSDTGKLEAAELKSNARGQLFMDPDDLQIKTDTGQPVDELEENENKPIDFRKHQTN
;
A
#
# COMPACT_ATOMS: atom_id res chain seq x y z
N MET A 1 23.72 28.28 -36.36
CA MET A 1 22.33 28.59 -36.79
C MET A 1 21.56 29.13 -35.60
N LYS A 2 20.98 30.29 -35.76
CA LYS A 2 20.08 30.83 -34.75
C LYS A 2 18.74 30.10 -34.86
N GLN A 3 18.34 29.42 -33.81
CA GLN A 3 17.01 28.77 -33.77
C GLN A 3 15.92 29.85 -33.79
N SER A 4 14.90 29.66 -34.60
CA SER A 4 13.75 30.58 -34.64
C SER A 4 12.83 30.44 -33.42
N ILE A 5 12.89 29.31 -32.73
CA ILE A 5 12.17 29.08 -31.46
C ILE A 5 13.23 29.18 -30.35
N ASP A 6 13.20 30.31 -29.65
CA ASP A 6 14.11 30.60 -28.56
C ASP A 6 13.44 30.26 -27.19
N LEU A 7 13.14 29.00 -27.04
CA LEU A 7 12.60 28.44 -25.78
C LEU A 7 13.49 27.29 -25.33
N ASP A 8 14.19 27.50 -24.24
CA ASP A 8 15.05 26.48 -23.61
C ASP A 8 14.32 25.89 -22.40
N LEU A 9 14.01 24.59 -22.49
CA LEU A 9 13.25 23.89 -21.45
C LEU A 9 13.92 23.98 -20.07
N SER A 10 15.26 24.04 -20.03
CA SER A 10 16.00 24.17 -18.79
C SER A 10 15.98 25.57 -18.17
N LYS A 11 15.61 26.58 -18.95
CA LYS A 11 15.61 28.00 -18.56
C LYS A 11 14.22 28.60 -18.42
N ILE A 12 13.20 27.95 -18.99
CA ILE A 12 11.80 28.40 -18.91
C ILE A 12 11.39 28.55 -17.44
N ASP A 13 10.67 29.61 -17.16
CA ASP A 13 10.16 29.93 -15.84
C ASP A 13 11.26 29.93 -14.75
N GLY A 14 12.41 30.55 -15.07
CA GLY A 14 13.55 30.65 -14.14
C GLY A 14 14.18 29.32 -13.78
N GLY A 15 14.04 28.29 -14.62
CA GLY A 15 14.56 26.95 -14.39
C GLY A 15 13.63 26.03 -13.58
N ALA A 16 12.36 26.37 -13.46
CA ALA A 16 11.39 25.61 -12.66
C ALA A 16 11.23 24.16 -13.15
N VAL A 17 11.29 23.91 -14.47
CA VAL A 17 11.20 22.55 -15.02
C VAL A 17 12.39 21.70 -14.61
N GLN A 18 13.57 22.30 -14.61
CA GLN A 18 14.81 21.62 -14.18
C GLN A 18 14.75 21.27 -12.69
N GLU A 19 14.25 22.17 -11.85
CA GLU A 19 14.09 21.93 -10.42
C GLU A 19 13.08 20.80 -10.15
N LYS A 20 11.96 20.80 -10.85
CA LYS A 20 10.94 19.73 -10.75
C LYS A 20 11.52 18.40 -11.19
N PHE A 21 12.27 18.38 -12.29
CA PHE A 21 12.95 17.17 -12.75
C PHE A 21 13.94 16.64 -11.72
N ALA A 22 14.79 17.51 -11.16
CA ALA A 22 15.76 17.12 -10.13
C ALA A 22 15.08 16.53 -8.89
N HIS A 23 13.97 17.12 -8.47
CA HIS A 23 13.17 16.63 -7.33
C HIS A 23 12.60 15.24 -7.59
N GLU A 24 12.03 15.01 -8.77
CA GLU A 24 11.53 13.67 -9.14
C GLU A 24 12.65 12.66 -9.34
N MET A 25 13.80 13.07 -9.87
CA MET A 25 14.97 12.20 -9.98
C MET A 25 15.52 11.77 -8.62
N GLU A 26 15.49 12.63 -7.62
CA GLU A 26 15.87 12.25 -6.26
C GLU A 26 15.01 11.10 -5.74
N LYS A 27 13.70 11.19 -5.93
CA LYS A 27 12.76 10.10 -5.58
C LYS A 27 13.07 8.80 -6.33
N VAL A 28 13.39 8.91 -7.62
CA VAL A 28 13.76 7.73 -8.44
C VAL A 28 15.04 7.09 -7.93
N LEU A 29 16.06 7.88 -7.61
CA LEU A 29 17.34 7.37 -7.11
C LEU A 29 17.18 6.72 -5.72
N GLU A 30 16.41 7.31 -4.83
CA GLU A 30 16.06 6.68 -3.54
C GLU A 30 15.34 5.35 -3.73
N ASN A 31 14.41 5.28 -4.70
CA ASN A 31 13.71 4.05 -5.03
C ASN A 31 14.65 2.97 -5.60
N VAL A 32 15.61 3.34 -6.42
CA VAL A 32 16.64 2.42 -6.93
C VAL A 32 17.48 1.85 -5.79
N LEU A 33 17.80 2.66 -4.79
CA LEU A 33 18.57 2.24 -3.62
C LEU A 33 17.76 1.47 -2.59
N ASP A 34 16.45 1.48 -2.68
CA ASP A 34 15.58 0.73 -1.78
C ASP A 34 15.71 -0.78 -2.03
N ARG A 35 16.28 -1.49 -1.06
CA ARG A 35 16.51 -2.93 -1.13
C ARG A 35 15.24 -3.78 -1.20
N ASN A 36 14.08 -3.19 -0.87
CA ASN A 36 12.78 -3.86 -0.95
C ASN A 36 12.12 -3.74 -2.33
N THR A 37 12.82 -3.16 -3.30
CA THR A 37 12.38 -3.04 -4.68
C THR A 37 13.29 -3.81 -5.61
N ASP A 38 12.75 -4.27 -6.74
CA ASP A 38 13.56 -4.91 -7.80
C ASP A 38 14.43 -3.84 -8.48
N PRO A 39 15.77 -3.93 -8.38
CA PRO A 39 16.66 -2.92 -8.96
C PRO A 39 16.68 -2.91 -10.49
N THR A 40 16.25 -4.00 -11.13
CA THR A 40 16.31 -4.17 -12.60
C THR A 40 15.07 -3.64 -13.31
N LYS A 41 14.00 -3.36 -12.59
CA LYS A 41 12.78 -2.82 -13.18
C LYS A 41 12.93 -1.34 -13.54
N LYS A 42 12.31 -0.98 -14.64
CA LYS A 42 12.33 0.38 -15.16
C LYS A 42 11.56 1.35 -14.26
N ARG A 43 12.18 2.50 -13.98
CA ARG A 43 11.53 3.68 -13.42
C ARG A 43 11.45 4.73 -14.52
N SER A 44 10.54 5.68 -14.37
CA SER A 44 10.40 6.76 -15.36
C SER A 44 10.08 8.09 -14.70
N VAL A 45 10.56 9.16 -15.32
CA VAL A 45 10.14 10.55 -15.04
C VAL A 45 9.48 11.08 -16.29
N THR A 46 8.25 11.57 -16.14
CA THR A 46 7.48 12.16 -17.25
C THR A 46 7.38 13.65 -17.04
N ILE A 47 7.78 14.41 -18.04
CA ILE A 47 7.65 15.86 -18.09
C ILE A 47 6.50 16.19 -19.03
N THR A 48 5.49 16.88 -18.52
CA THR A 48 4.35 17.33 -19.32
C THR A 48 4.37 18.86 -19.38
N VAL A 49 4.32 19.40 -20.58
CA VAL A 49 4.19 20.83 -20.81
C VAL A 49 2.87 21.08 -21.53
N ASP A 50 1.94 21.71 -20.82
CA ASP A 50 0.65 22.11 -21.38
C ASP A 50 0.77 23.49 -22.00
N ILE A 51 0.21 23.64 -23.18
CA ILE A 51 0.28 24.87 -23.96
C ILE A 51 -1.14 25.40 -24.10
N ILE A 52 -1.39 26.57 -23.54
CA ILE A 52 -2.71 27.20 -23.51
C ILE A 52 -2.65 28.49 -24.29
N PRO A 53 -3.10 28.51 -25.56
CA PRO A 53 -3.11 29.72 -26.35
C PRO A 53 -4.27 30.63 -26.02
N ASN A 54 -4.13 31.94 -26.29
CA ASN A 54 -5.21 32.90 -26.23
C ASN A 54 -6.06 32.91 -27.53
N LYS A 55 -7.17 33.66 -27.52
CA LYS A 55 -8.07 33.76 -28.68
C LYS A 55 -7.44 34.43 -29.89
N ASP A 56 -6.53 35.36 -29.66
CA ASP A 56 -5.89 36.17 -30.71
C ASP A 56 -4.72 35.46 -31.36
N ARG A 57 -4.34 34.29 -30.82
CA ARG A 57 -3.25 33.44 -31.35
C ARG A 57 -1.86 34.08 -31.36
N ASP A 58 -1.60 35.00 -30.44
CA ASP A 58 -0.34 35.72 -30.30
C ASP A 58 0.36 35.52 -28.97
N MET A 59 -0.32 34.93 -27.99
CA MET A 59 0.22 34.62 -26.67
C MET A 59 -0.20 33.22 -26.24
N LEU A 60 0.62 32.57 -25.48
CA LEU A 60 0.30 31.29 -24.87
C LEU A 60 0.84 31.20 -23.46
N ILE A 61 0.24 30.36 -22.64
CA ILE A 61 0.71 30.00 -21.31
C ILE A 61 1.29 28.59 -21.38
N LEU A 62 2.49 28.40 -20.84
CA LEU A 62 3.10 27.10 -20.65
C LEU A 62 2.94 26.67 -19.18
N ALA A 63 2.29 25.55 -18.95
CA ALA A 63 2.18 24.93 -17.63
C ALA A 63 2.97 23.62 -17.63
N SER A 64 3.92 23.50 -16.73
CA SER A 64 4.80 22.33 -16.68
C SER A 64 4.56 21.49 -15.43
N GLN A 65 4.63 20.18 -15.58
CA GLN A 65 4.53 19.23 -14.51
C GLN A 65 5.47 18.06 -14.73
N CYS A 66 6.11 17.59 -13.64
CA CYS A 66 6.92 16.37 -13.64
C CYS A 66 6.28 15.32 -12.73
N LYS A 67 6.27 14.08 -13.19
CA LYS A 67 5.80 12.93 -12.40
C LYS A 67 6.81 11.81 -12.53
N SER A 68 7.04 11.10 -11.44
CA SER A 68 7.83 9.89 -11.43
C SER A 68 6.96 8.65 -11.30
N LYS A 69 7.38 7.57 -11.97
CA LYS A 69 6.83 6.23 -11.78
C LYS A 69 7.91 5.36 -11.13
N LEU A 70 7.65 4.98 -9.90
CA LEU A 70 8.55 4.19 -9.07
C LEU A 70 8.19 2.71 -9.14
N VAL A 71 9.14 1.86 -8.75
CA VAL A 71 8.89 0.43 -8.54
C VAL A 71 8.35 0.25 -7.13
N PRO A 72 7.18 -0.37 -6.94
CA PRO A 72 6.66 -0.64 -5.61
C PRO A 72 7.55 -1.64 -4.87
N ARG A 73 7.51 -1.59 -3.54
CA ARG A 73 8.13 -2.62 -2.71
C ARG A 73 7.48 -3.97 -3.02
N GLU A 74 8.23 -5.03 -2.75
CA GLU A 74 7.71 -6.40 -2.91
C GLU A 74 6.38 -6.54 -2.16
N GLU A 75 5.44 -7.18 -2.83
CA GLU A 75 4.12 -7.42 -2.25
C GLU A 75 4.23 -8.36 -1.07
N THR A 76 3.52 -8.04 -0.01
CA THR A 76 3.28 -8.95 1.10
C THR A 76 1.86 -9.47 1.00
N GLU A 77 1.71 -10.78 1.14
CA GLU A 77 0.40 -11.43 1.09
C GLU A 77 0.01 -11.93 2.49
N THR A 78 -1.23 -11.71 2.84
CA THR A 78 -1.86 -12.31 4.00
C THR A 78 -3.25 -12.82 3.64
N LYS A 79 -3.68 -13.85 4.33
CA LYS A 79 -5.03 -14.38 4.18
C LYS A 79 -5.94 -13.79 5.25
N VAL A 80 -7.10 -13.36 4.86
CA VAL A 80 -8.11 -12.80 5.76
C VAL A 80 -9.39 -13.65 5.64
N LEU A 81 -9.86 -14.14 6.76
CA LEU A 81 -11.19 -14.71 6.87
C LEU A 81 -12.19 -13.58 7.07
N PHE A 82 -13.28 -13.60 6.32
CA PHE A 82 -14.35 -12.61 6.48
C PHE A 82 -15.71 -13.25 6.27
N GLY A 83 -16.69 -12.63 6.83
CA GLY A 83 -18.06 -13.08 6.70
C GLY A 83 -19.03 -12.11 7.39
N ARG A 84 -20.31 -12.42 7.27
CA ARG A 84 -21.36 -11.69 7.98
C ARG A 84 -21.79 -12.48 9.20
N ASN A 85 -21.73 -11.83 10.36
CA ASN A 85 -22.26 -12.43 11.57
C ASN A 85 -23.79 -12.61 11.45
N SER A 86 -24.26 -13.86 11.59
CA SER A 86 -25.67 -14.20 11.43
C SER A 86 -26.57 -13.59 12.53
N ASP A 87 -26.00 -13.34 13.72
CA ASP A 87 -26.76 -12.82 14.86
C ASP A 87 -26.89 -11.29 14.83
N THR A 88 -25.82 -10.60 14.44
CA THR A 88 -25.77 -9.13 14.42
C THR A 88 -25.96 -8.53 13.04
N GLY A 89 -25.81 -9.30 11.97
CA GLY A 89 -25.80 -8.83 10.58
C GLY A 89 -24.58 -8.00 10.19
N LYS A 90 -23.61 -7.83 11.09
CA LYS A 90 -22.39 -7.05 10.84
C LYS A 90 -21.35 -7.86 10.07
N LEU A 91 -20.56 -7.17 9.26
CA LEU A 91 -19.39 -7.74 8.62
C LEU A 91 -18.26 -7.87 9.64
N GLU A 92 -17.64 -9.02 9.65
CA GLU A 92 -16.48 -9.34 10.50
C GLU A 92 -15.36 -9.85 9.64
N ALA A 93 -14.12 -9.51 10.00
CA ALA A 93 -12.92 -9.97 9.33
C ALA A 93 -11.81 -10.19 10.34
N ALA A 94 -11.02 -11.24 10.13
CA ALA A 94 -9.86 -11.56 10.94
C ALA A 94 -8.73 -12.10 10.07
N GLU A 95 -7.52 -11.68 10.34
CA GLU A 95 -6.34 -12.19 9.65
C GLU A 95 -6.08 -13.65 10.03
N LEU A 96 -5.84 -14.48 9.02
CA LEU A 96 -5.48 -15.87 9.21
C LEU A 96 -3.99 -15.96 9.57
N LYS A 97 -3.67 -16.10 10.84
CA LYS A 97 -2.28 -16.16 11.35
C LYS A 97 -1.57 -17.47 11.01
N SER A 98 -2.33 -18.52 10.74
CA SER A 98 -1.82 -19.80 10.26
C SER A 98 -1.90 -19.90 8.73
N ASN A 99 -1.25 -20.89 8.14
CA ASN A 99 -1.26 -21.11 6.70
C ASN A 99 -2.60 -21.66 6.17
N ALA A 100 -3.42 -22.24 7.05
CA ALA A 100 -4.70 -22.84 6.68
C ALA A 100 -5.75 -22.60 7.75
N ARG A 101 -7.00 -22.53 7.32
CA ARG A 101 -8.15 -22.38 8.21
C ARG A 101 -8.22 -23.56 9.20
N GLY A 102 -8.39 -23.25 10.49
CA GLY A 102 -8.41 -24.24 11.56
C GLY A 102 -7.05 -24.78 11.98
N GLN A 103 -5.96 -24.36 11.36
CA GLN A 103 -4.61 -24.78 11.71
C GLN A 103 -4.08 -23.97 12.90
N LEU A 104 -3.55 -24.66 13.90
CA LEU A 104 -2.83 -24.03 15.00
C LEU A 104 -1.42 -23.65 14.56
N PHE A 105 -0.88 -22.61 15.17
CA PHE A 105 0.51 -22.21 14.95
C PHE A 105 1.18 -21.79 16.26
N MET A 106 2.51 -21.88 16.30
CA MET A 106 3.29 -21.34 17.41
C MET A 106 3.72 -19.92 17.09
N ASP A 107 3.34 -18.98 17.95
CA ASP A 107 3.75 -17.59 17.81
C ASP A 107 5.21 -17.45 18.25
N PRO A 108 6.11 -16.96 17.39
CA PRO A 108 7.52 -16.82 17.72
C PRO A 108 7.80 -15.74 18.78
N ASP A 109 6.89 -14.79 18.97
CA ASP A 109 7.09 -13.68 19.90
C ASP A 109 6.87 -14.10 21.37
N ASP A 110 5.87 -14.95 21.61
CA ASP A 110 5.52 -15.39 22.98
C ASP A 110 5.62 -16.91 23.19
N LEU A 111 5.96 -17.66 22.14
CA LEU A 111 6.09 -19.11 22.12
C LEU A 111 4.82 -19.89 22.55
N GLN A 112 3.66 -19.27 22.39
CA GLN A 112 2.36 -19.88 22.66
C GLN A 112 1.75 -20.49 21.41
N ILE A 113 1.00 -21.58 21.60
CA ILE A 113 0.18 -22.15 20.53
C ILE A 113 -1.10 -21.33 20.42
N LYS A 114 -1.35 -20.84 19.21
CA LYS A 114 -2.51 -20.01 18.90
C LYS A 114 -3.36 -20.62 17.80
N THR A 115 -4.63 -20.24 17.78
CA THR A 115 -5.57 -20.59 16.71
C THR A 115 -5.19 -19.89 15.41
N ASP A 116 -5.84 -20.29 14.33
CA ASP A 116 -5.69 -19.69 12.99
C ASP A 116 -5.92 -18.15 12.96
N THR A 117 -6.67 -17.61 13.90
CA THR A 117 -6.92 -16.17 14.05
C THR A 117 -6.06 -15.50 15.13
N GLY A 118 -5.17 -16.23 15.80
CA GLY A 118 -4.21 -15.69 16.75
C GLY A 118 -4.66 -15.71 18.22
N GLN A 119 -5.72 -16.42 18.56
CA GLN A 119 -6.16 -16.59 19.96
C GLN A 119 -5.36 -17.69 20.66
N PRO A 120 -4.88 -17.47 21.90
CA PRO A 120 -4.20 -18.50 22.65
C PRO A 120 -5.11 -19.72 22.88
N VAL A 121 -4.60 -20.92 22.63
CA VAL A 121 -5.35 -22.18 22.80
C VAL A 121 -5.68 -22.44 24.28
N ASP A 122 -4.75 -22.09 25.18
CA ASP A 122 -4.93 -22.26 26.61
C ASP A 122 -6.17 -21.52 27.15
N GLU A 123 -6.46 -20.34 26.61
CA GLU A 123 -7.67 -19.59 27.00
C GLU A 123 -8.97 -20.24 26.51
N LEU A 124 -8.92 -20.97 25.39
CA LEU A 124 -10.07 -21.69 24.86
C LEU A 124 -10.35 -22.95 25.67
N GLU A 125 -9.29 -23.67 26.07
CA GLU A 125 -9.42 -24.89 26.91
C GLU A 125 -9.96 -24.57 28.29
N GLU A 126 -9.58 -23.42 28.88
CA GLU A 126 -10.17 -22.98 30.16
C GLU A 126 -11.66 -22.69 30.05
N ASN A 127 -12.12 -22.19 28.90
CA ASN A 127 -13.55 -21.96 28.67
C ASN A 127 -14.35 -23.25 28.39
N GLU A 128 -13.72 -24.24 27.75
CA GLU A 128 -14.34 -25.55 27.48
C GLU A 128 -14.34 -26.46 28.70
N ASN A 129 -13.36 -26.33 29.60
CA ASN A 129 -13.25 -27.11 30.83
C ASN A 129 -14.09 -26.59 32.02
N LYS A 130 -14.90 -25.56 31.84
CA LYS A 130 -15.88 -25.19 32.85
C LYS A 130 -16.89 -26.33 32.98
N PRO A 131 -17.03 -26.94 34.18
CA PRO A 131 -17.95 -28.03 34.34
C PRO A 131 -19.37 -27.55 33.98
N ILE A 132 -19.96 -28.27 33.03
CA ILE A 132 -21.35 -28.03 32.65
C ILE A 132 -22.21 -28.44 33.87
N ASP A 133 -22.88 -27.47 34.51
CA ASP A 133 -23.80 -27.72 35.59
C ASP A 133 -25.10 -28.24 35.00
N PHE A 134 -25.25 -29.56 34.94
CA PHE A 134 -26.45 -30.22 34.46
C PHE A 134 -27.71 -29.95 35.32
N ARG A 135 -27.54 -29.36 36.51
CA ARG A 135 -28.69 -29.03 37.40
C ARG A 135 -29.48 -27.85 36.88
N LYS A 136 -28.91 -26.98 36.08
CA LYS A 136 -29.61 -25.84 35.49
C LYS A 136 -30.54 -26.20 34.33
N HIS A 137 -30.48 -27.41 33.81
CA HIS A 137 -31.31 -27.89 32.71
C HIS A 137 -32.49 -28.76 33.17
N GLN A 138 -32.71 -28.96 34.48
CA GLN A 138 -33.84 -29.74 35.02
C GLN A 138 -34.97 -28.90 35.59
N THR A 139 -35.10 -27.63 35.26
CA THR A 139 -36.28 -26.87 35.56
C THR A 139 -37.29 -27.02 34.41
N ASN A 140 -38.29 -27.83 34.65
CA ASN A 140 -39.52 -27.84 33.89
C ASN A 140 -40.19 -26.46 33.93
#